data_49da538aa18d8b5403a1395fc04d2e1b
#
_entry.id   49da538aa18d8b5403a1395fc04d2e1b
#
_cell.length_a   1.000
_cell.length_b   1.000
_cell.length_c   1.000
_cell.angle_alpha   90.00
_cell.angle_beta   90.00
_cell.angle_gamma   90.00
#
_symmetry.space_group_name_H-M   'P 1'
#
loop_
_entity.id
_entity.type
_entity.pdbx_description
1 polymer ?
#
loop_
_entity_poly.entity_id
_entity_poly.type
_entity_poly.pdbx_seq_one_letter_code
_entity_poly.pdbx_strand_id
1 'polypeptide(L)'
;MSNERESQMNARTILCSVALSLSLASCGDKAPDDKPETGASSAPMGEITTEKELPSVLTEGLTPEEKSEMMDKIMPSAQKDGPTPEEKFLQLRKDADAGNAKAQNGLGVMYYTGEVITKDASGKVMDNDPAAAAGWFYRAAVQGHAEAQFNLGLMYANGEGVAKDEGKAVEWFKKAADQGNVDAQNNLGVMYYTGEGVPKDIAKAREWFRKAAAQGNADAKANLEGMK
;
A
#
# COMPACT_ATOMS: atom_id res chain seq x y z
N MET A 1 13.37 -28.47 -23.64
CA MET A 1 11.93 -28.12 -23.46
C MET A 1 11.55 -27.81 -22.00
N SER A 2 12.26 -28.31 -21.00
CA SER A 2 12.00 -28.01 -19.58
C SER A 2 12.39 -26.57 -19.19
N ASN A 3 13.52 -26.06 -19.68
CA ASN A 3 14.05 -24.73 -19.31
C ASN A 3 13.21 -23.54 -19.79
N GLU A 4 12.51 -23.67 -20.92
CA GLU A 4 11.68 -22.57 -21.46
C GLU A 4 10.37 -22.40 -20.68
N ARG A 5 9.84 -23.48 -20.10
CA ARG A 5 8.62 -23.42 -19.27
C ARG A 5 8.92 -22.84 -17.88
N GLU A 6 10.08 -23.15 -17.30
CA GLU A 6 10.54 -22.53 -16.05
C GLU A 6 10.76 -21.01 -16.21
N SER A 7 11.33 -20.57 -17.33
CA SER A 7 11.55 -19.17 -17.66
C SER A 7 10.23 -18.40 -17.88
N GLN A 8 9.21 -19.04 -18.45
CA GLN A 8 7.90 -18.39 -18.68
C GLN A 8 7.06 -18.28 -17.40
N MET A 9 7.21 -19.19 -16.43
CA MET A 9 6.57 -19.10 -15.13
C MET A 9 7.14 -17.94 -14.30
N ASN A 10 8.45 -17.72 -14.33
CA ASN A 10 9.12 -16.64 -13.60
C ASN A 10 8.74 -15.24 -14.07
N ALA A 11 8.47 -15.06 -15.37
CA ALA A 11 8.20 -13.74 -15.94
C ALA A 11 6.74 -13.26 -15.78
N ARG A 12 5.79 -14.16 -15.53
CA ARG A 12 4.35 -13.81 -15.49
C ARG A 12 3.77 -13.67 -14.09
N THR A 13 4.40 -14.23 -13.07
CA THR A 13 3.79 -14.35 -11.74
C THR A 13 4.17 -13.22 -10.79
N ILE A 14 5.25 -12.48 -11.06
CA ILE A 14 5.72 -11.37 -10.20
C ILE A 14 5.02 -10.04 -10.56
N LEU A 15 4.30 -9.97 -11.68
CA LEU A 15 3.75 -8.72 -12.23
C LEU A 15 2.22 -8.56 -12.07
N CYS A 16 1.53 -9.36 -11.28
CA CYS A 16 0.07 -9.25 -11.23
C CYS A 16 -0.45 -8.73 -9.89
N SER A 17 -1.03 -7.57 -10.00
CA SER A 17 -2.16 -7.02 -9.24
C SER A 17 -1.87 -6.43 -7.88
N VAL A 18 -1.46 -5.17 -7.87
CA VAL A 18 -1.93 -4.24 -6.83
C VAL A 18 -3.42 -3.99 -7.11
N ALA A 19 -4.28 -4.87 -6.61
CA ALA A 19 -5.71 -4.65 -6.68
C ALA A 19 -6.13 -3.75 -5.51
N LEU A 20 -6.62 -2.58 -5.87
CA LEU A 20 -7.24 -1.61 -4.96
C LEU A 20 -8.45 -2.24 -4.24
N SER A 21 -8.37 -2.40 -2.94
CA SER A 21 -9.54 -2.46 -2.08
C SER A 21 -9.32 -1.60 -0.85
N LEU A 22 -9.91 -0.42 -0.87
CA LEU A 22 -9.94 0.53 0.25
C LEU A 22 -10.91 0.05 1.33
N SER A 23 -10.39 -0.22 2.49
CA SER A 23 -11.21 -0.35 3.69
C SER A 23 -10.42 0.02 4.97
N LEU A 24 -10.92 0.95 5.75
CA LEU A 24 -10.25 1.68 6.85
C LEU A 24 -10.43 1.07 8.25
N ALA A 25 -9.38 1.08 9.09
CA ALA A 25 -9.28 1.32 10.56
C ALA A 25 -8.21 0.50 11.33
N SER A 26 -7.46 1.05 12.09
CA SER A 26 -6.83 1.49 13.34
C SER A 26 -6.04 0.51 14.24
N CYS A 27 -4.87 0.86 14.56
CA CYS A 27 -3.87 1.16 15.60
C CYS A 27 -3.04 0.05 16.27
N GLY A 28 -1.74 0.26 16.36
CA GLY A 28 -0.79 0.37 17.47
C GLY A 28 0.13 -0.74 17.92
N ASP A 29 1.37 -0.45 17.86
CA ASP A 29 2.57 -0.56 18.70
C ASP A 29 3.57 -1.71 18.54
N LYS A 30 4.84 -1.20 18.34
CA LYS A 30 6.21 -1.68 18.63
C LYS A 30 6.63 -3.11 18.35
N ALA A 31 7.61 -3.20 17.43
CA ALA A 31 8.43 -4.37 17.17
C ALA A 31 9.94 -4.02 17.05
N PRO A 32 10.86 -4.99 17.24
CA PRO A 32 12.30 -4.78 17.28
C PRO A 32 12.95 -4.70 15.89
N ASP A 33 14.02 -3.98 15.86
CA ASP A 33 15.24 -3.82 15.06
C ASP A 33 15.37 -4.33 13.60
N ASP A 34 14.30 -4.47 12.81
CA ASP A 34 14.40 -4.71 11.37
C ASP A 34 13.79 -3.54 10.55
N LYS A 35 14.14 -2.31 10.97
CA LYS A 35 13.79 -1.10 10.25
C LYS A 35 14.58 -1.02 8.95
N PRO A 36 13.96 -0.84 7.79
CA PRO A 36 14.68 -0.23 6.68
C PRO A 36 15.18 1.14 7.15
N GLU A 37 16.46 1.43 6.98
CA GLU A 37 17.02 2.77 7.22
C GLU A 37 16.43 3.74 6.20
N THR A 38 15.19 4.13 6.44
CA THR A 38 14.57 5.22 5.71
C THR A 38 14.90 6.50 6.44
N GLY A 39 15.84 7.24 5.93
CA GLY A 39 16.04 8.64 6.27
C GLY A 39 14.84 9.49 5.83
N ALA A 40 13.66 9.14 6.31
CA ALA A 40 12.48 9.98 6.18
C ALA A 40 12.60 11.09 7.22
N SER A 41 13.39 12.11 6.86
CA SER A 41 13.37 13.41 7.52
C SER A 41 11.92 13.90 7.55
N SER A 42 11.41 14.12 8.75
CA SER A 42 10.19 14.87 9.01
C SER A 42 10.46 16.34 8.65
N ALA A 43 10.41 16.68 7.37
CA ALA A 43 10.34 18.06 6.96
C ALA A 43 8.98 18.63 7.39
N PRO A 44 8.94 19.80 8.04
CA PRO A 44 7.69 20.46 8.38
C PRO A 44 6.96 20.78 7.07
N MET A 45 5.76 20.24 6.92
CA MET A 45 4.83 20.64 5.89
C MET A 45 4.56 22.15 6.02
N GLY A 46 4.84 22.89 4.94
CA GLY A 46 4.40 24.27 4.87
C GLY A 46 2.90 24.37 5.13
N GLU A 47 2.51 25.36 5.93
CA GLU A 47 1.11 25.67 6.21
C GLU A 47 0.33 25.78 4.91
N ILE A 48 -0.58 24.82 4.68
CA ILE A 48 -1.60 24.94 3.64
C ILE A 48 -2.65 25.88 4.25
N THR A 49 -2.51 27.18 3.99
CA THR A 49 -3.53 28.14 4.31
C THR A 49 -4.72 27.92 3.38
N THR A 50 -5.72 27.19 3.86
CA THR A 50 -7.02 27.03 3.22
C THR A 50 -7.97 28.16 3.60
N GLU A 51 -7.52 29.39 3.50
CA GLU A 51 -8.42 30.53 3.49
C GLU A 51 -8.57 31.01 2.05
N LYS A 52 -9.68 30.60 1.43
CA LYS A 52 -10.17 31.18 0.19
C LYS A 52 -10.75 32.52 0.56
N GLU A 53 -9.87 33.53 0.71
CA GLU A 53 -10.29 34.92 0.93
C GLU A 53 -11.08 35.40 -0.28
N LEU A 54 -12.33 35.77 -0.02
CA LEU A 54 -13.10 36.59 -0.97
C LEU A 54 -12.39 37.91 -1.21
N PRO A 55 -12.44 38.49 -2.42
CA PRO A 55 -11.90 39.81 -2.67
C PRO A 55 -12.47 40.81 -1.68
N SER A 56 -11.61 41.50 -0.94
CA SER A 56 -11.96 42.45 0.12
C SER A 56 -12.95 43.53 -0.30
N VAL A 57 -13.03 43.77 -1.59
CA VAL A 57 -13.93 44.79 -2.21
C VAL A 57 -15.42 44.44 -2.06
N LEU A 58 -15.80 43.19 -1.82
CA LEU A 58 -17.20 42.73 -1.70
C LEU A 58 -17.67 42.60 -0.25
N THR A 59 -16.78 42.73 0.72
CA THR A 59 -17.09 42.47 2.12
C THR A 59 -16.87 43.70 3.04
N GLU A 60 -16.46 44.84 2.50
CA GLU A 60 -16.31 46.08 3.27
C GLU A 60 -17.68 46.58 3.73
N GLY A 61 -17.86 46.63 5.06
CA GLY A 61 -19.08 47.18 5.70
C GLY A 61 -20.08 46.13 6.20
N LEU A 62 -19.87 44.85 5.94
CA LEU A 62 -20.75 43.79 6.43
C LEU A 62 -20.32 43.28 7.80
N THR A 63 -21.29 42.99 8.66
CA THR A 63 -21.06 42.33 9.94
C THR A 63 -20.62 40.84 9.74
N PRO A 64 -20.02 40.21 10.74
CA PRO A 64 -19.65 38.78 10.65
C PRO A 64 -20.83 37.85 10.31
N GLU A 65 -22.04 38.20 10.77
CA GLU A 65 -23.26 37.44 10.49
C GLU A 65 -23.72 37.62 9.05
N GLU A 66 -23.69 38.84 8.52
CA GLU A 66 -24.03 39.16 7.13
C GLU A 66 -23.04 38.54 6.15
N LYS A 67 -21.74 38.45 6.54
CA LYS A 67 -20.72 37.73 5.76
C LYS A 67 -21.00 36.25 5.70
N SER A 68 -21.43 35.63 6.80
CA SER A 68 -21.81 34.24 6.87
C SER A 68 -23.03 33.94 6.02
N GLU A 69 -24.10 34.75 6.11
CA GLU A 69 -25.30 34.59 5.27
C GLU A 69 -25.02 34.81 3.78
N MET A 70 -24.11 35.72 3.45
CA MET A 70 -23.72 35.96 2.05
C MET A 70 -22.90 34.79 1.50
N MET A 71 -22.01 34.20 2.30
CA MET A 71 -21.28 32.99 1.94
C MET A 71 -22.23 31.81 1.68
N ASP A 72 -23.24 31.61 2.53
CA ASP A 72 -24.24 30.55 2.35
C ASP A 72 -25.14 30.76 1.12
N LYS A 73 -25.35 31.99 0.71
CA LYS A 73 -26.09 32.32 -0.52
C LYS A 73 -25.27 32.25 -1.80
N ILE A 74 -23.97 32.54 -1.73
CA ILE A 74 -23.06 32.53 -2.90
C ILE A 74 -22.48 31.14 -3.15
N MET A 75 -22.37 30.30 -2.10
CA MET A 75 -21.90 28.93 -2.17
C MET A 75 -22.90 27.91 -1.59
N PRO A 76 -24.11 27.80 -2.14
CA PRO A 76 -25.10 26.86 -1.60
C PRO A 76 -24.78 25.37 -1.82
N SER A 77 -23.65 25.06 -2.44
CA SER A 77 -23.28 23.69 -2.84
C SER A 77 -22.08 23.07 -2.12
N ALA A 78 -21.41 23.83 -1.23
CA ALA A 78 -20.20 23.29 -0.56
C ALA A 78 -20.47 22.19 0.48
N GLN A 79 -21.73 21.85 0.76
CA GLN A 79 -22.12 20.84 1.77
C GLN A 79 -22.81 19.60 1.20
N LYS A 80 -22.87 19.40 -0.12
CA LYS A 80 -23.53 18.22 -0.73
C LYS A 80 -22.58 17.20 -1.33
N ASP A 81 -21.37 17.57 -1.64
CA ASP A 81 -20.37 16.63 -2.12
C ASP A 81 -19.55 16.15 -0.91
N GLY A 82 -19.37 14.84 -0.80
CA GLY A 82 -18.60 14.23 0.30
C GLY A 82 -17.17 14.79 0.39
N PRO A 83 -16.38 14.37 1.37
CA PRO A 83 -15.05 14.93 1.62
C PRO A 83 -14.18 14.94 0.35
N THR A 84 -13.49 16.05 0.11
CA THR A 84 -12.58 16.20 -1.04
C THR A 84 -11.46 15.15 -1.00
N PRO A 85 -10.78 14.89 -2.12
CA PRO A 85 -9.62 13.98 -2.12
C PRO A 85 -8.56 14.38 -1.09
N GLU A 86 -8.33 15.67 -0.92
CA GLU A 86 -7.39 16.23 0.05
C GLU A 86 -7.84 15.97 1.49
N GLU A 87 -9.12 16.19 1.80
CA GLU A 87 -9.68 15.91 3.13
C GLU A 87 -9.63 14.40 3.45
N LYS A 88 -9.91 13.55 2.46
CA LYS A 88 -9.78 12.09 2.60
C LYS A 88 -8.34 11.68 2.90
N PHE A 89 -7.38 12.26 2.19
CA PHE A 89 -5.97 12.01 2.44
C PHE A 89 -5.53 12.48 3.83
N LEU A 90 -5.92 13.69 4.25
CA LEU A 90 -5.60 14.21 5.57
C LEU A 90 -6.20 13.36 6.69
N GLN A 91 -7.44 12.90 6.52
CA GLN A 91 -8.07 12.00 7.48
C GLN A 91 -7.35 10.64 7.51
N LEU A 92 -7.06 10.06 6.33
CA LEU A 92 -6.31 8.81 6.21
C LEU A 92 -4.93 8.92 6.88
N ARG A 93 -4.25 10.04 6.67
CA ARG A 93 -2.95 10.33 7.29
C ARG A 93 -3.04 10.40 8.80
N LYS A 94 -4.05 11.13 9.32
CA LYS A 94 -4.30 11.24 10.76
C LYS A 94 -4.57 9.86 11.39
N ASP A 95 -5.36 9.04 10.74
CA ASP A 95 -5.68 7.69 11.22
C ASP A 95 -4.45 6.77 11.17
N ALA A 96 -3.62 6.87 10.15
CA ALA A 96 -2.38 6.11 10.03
C ALA A 96 -1.33 6.53 11.07
N ASP A 97 -1.20 7.84 11.33
CA ASP A 97 -0.30 8.37 12.37
C ASP A 97 -0.81 8.01 13.78
N ALA A 98 -2.12 7.89 13.96
CA ALA A 98 -2.74 7.30 15.15
C ALA A 98 -2.52 5.78 15.26
N GLY A 99 -1.84 5.18 14.27
CA GLY A 99 -1.39 3.80 14.27
C GLY A 99 -2.33 2.81 13.57
N ASN A 100 -3.33 3.27 12.83
CA ASN A 100 -4.33 2.49 12.11
C ASN A 100 -3.71 1.59 11.04
N ALA A 101 -3.65 0.26 11.24
CA ALA A 101 -2.99 -0.64 10.30
C ALA A 101 -3.59 -0.58 8.89
N LYS A 102 -4.90 -0.42 8.78
CA LYS A 102 -5.59 -0.33 7.50
C LYS A 102 -5.36 1.03 6.84
N ALA A 103 -5.36 2.12 7.62
CA ALA A 103 -4.99 3.44 7.13
C ALA A 103 -3.52 3.49 6.71
N GLN A 104 -2.64 2.84 7.46
CA GLN A 104 -1.22 2.68 7.10
C GLN A 104 -1.06 1.91 5.79
N ASN A 105 -1.77 0.79 5.60
CA ASN A 105 -1.78 0.09 4.33
C ASN A 105 -2.31 0.98 3.20
N GLY A 106 -3.40 1.72 3.43
CA GLY A 106 -3.95 2.67 2.46
C GLY A 106 -2.95 3.75 2.06
N LEU A 107 -2.25 4.36 3.01
CA LEU A 107 -1.16 5.30 2.70
C LEU A 107 -0.02 4.63 1.92
N GLY A 108 0.36 3.41 2.29
CA GLY A 108 1.35 2.64 1.54
C GLY A 108 0.97 2.50 0.07
N VAL A 109 -0.28 2.16 -0.21
CA VAL A 109 -0.81 2.07 -1.58
C VAL A 109 -0.73 3.43 -2.28
N MET A 110 -1.18 4.51 -1.65
CA MET A 110 -1.18 5.85 -2.25
C MET A 110 0.24 6.34 -2.58
N TYR A 111 1.21 6.09 -1.71
CA TYR A 111 2.62 6.41 -2.00
C TYR A 111 3.20 5.53 -3.11
N TYR A 112 2.79 4.26 -3.18
CA TYR A 112 3.26 3.34 -4.21
C TYR A 112 2.68 3.66 -5.59
N THR A 113 1.39 4.03 -5.67
CA THR A 113 0.70 4.36 -6.93
C THR A 113 0.97 5.78 -7.43
N GLY A 114 1.53 6.65 -6.59
CA GLY A 114 1.73 8.07 -6.92
C GLY A 114 0.46 8.92 -6.79
N GLU A 115 -0.55 8.43 -6.06
CA GLU A 115 -1.73 9.26 -5.75
C GLU A 115 -1.40 10.42 -4.79
N VAL A 116 -0.24 10.34 -4.14
CA VAL A 116 0.30 11.40 -3.29
C VAL A 116 1.55 11.97 -3.95
N ILE A 117 1.49 13.24 -4.30
CA ILE A 117 2.64 13.96 -4.84
C ILE A 117 3.61 14.26 -3.69
N THR A 118 4.78 13.62 -3.70
CA THR A 118 5.85 13.85 -2.73
C THR A 118 7.01 14.61 -3.38
N LYS A 119 7.88 15.18 -2.56
CA LYS A 119 9.14 15.80 -3.01
C LYS A 119 10.31 15.03 -2.40
N ASP A 120 11.30 14.72 -3.22
CA ASP A 120 12.55 14.17 -2.74
C ASP A 120 13.39 15.20 -1.98
N ALA A 121 14.54 14.77 -1.45
CA ALA A 121 15.45 15.63 -0.69
C ALA A 121 16.00 16.82 -1.51
N SER A 122 15.91 16.79 -2.84
CA SER A 122 16.29 17.89 -3.75
C SER A 122 15.11 18.85 -4.04
N GLY A 123 13.91 18.55 -3.55
CA GLY A 123 12.68 19.30 -3.81
C GLY A 123 12.01 18.94 -5.15
N LYS A 124 12.50 17.89 -5.85
CA LYS A 124 11.88 17.40 -7.07
C LYS A 124 10.58 16.65 -6.74
N VAL A 125 9.52 16.97 -7.45
CA VAL A 125 8.24 16.25 -7.35
C VAL A 125 8.43 14.80 -7.82
N MET A 126 7.98 13.85 -7.00
CA MET A 126 7.97 12.43 -7.33
C MET A 126 6.53 11.98 -7.57
N ASP A 127 6.34 11.25 -8.66
CA ASP A 127 5.02 10.68 -9.00
C ASP A 127 4.66 9.52 -8.07
N ASN A 128 5.67 8.81 -7.53
CA ASN A 128 5.52 7.77 -6.52
C ASN A 128 6.73 7.79 -5.56
N ASP A 129 6.55 7.21 -4.38
CA ASP A 129 7.62 7.04 -3.38
C ASP A 129 7.56 5.61 -2.78
N PRO A 130 8.20 4.64 -3.47
CA PRO A 130 8.23 3.26 -2.99
C PRO A 130 8.89 3.10 -1.62
N ALA A 131 9.85 3.97 -1.24
CA ALA A 131 10.50 3.88 0.07
C ALA A 131 9.54 4.30 1.19
N ALA A 132 8.78 5.38 1.00
CA ALA A 132 7.72 5.77 1.92
C ALA A 132 6.62 4.70 1.98
N ALA A 133 6.23 4.13 0.82
CA ALA A 133 5.26 3.05 0.75
C ALA A 133 5.70 1.83 1.58
N ALA A 134 6.97 1.40 1.44
CA ALA A 134 7.53 0.29 2.22
C ALA A 134 7.47 0.56 3.72
N GLY A 135 7.76 1.80 4.15
CA GLY A 135 7.67 2.20 5.54
C GLY A 135 6.25 2.10 6.10
N TRP A 136 5.25 2.51 5.33
CA TRP A 136 3.85 2.41 5.72
C TRP A 136 3.35 0.97 5.72
N PHE A 137 3.67 0.18 4.69
CA PHE A 137 3.34 -1.25 4.67
C PHE A 137 3.99 -1.99 5.83
N TYR A 138 5.24 -1.69 6.18
CA TYR A 138 5.91 -2.30 7.33
C TYR A 138 5.16 -2.04 8.64
N ARG A 139 4.75 -0.78 8.89
CA ARG A 139 3.96 -0.43 10.08
C ARG A 139 2.66 -1.22 10.19
N ALA A 140 1.95 -1.38 9.08
CA ALA A 140 0.71 -2.17 9.03
C ALA A 140 0.99 -3.68 9.15
N ALA A 141 2.05 -4.17 8.49
CA ALA A 141 2.40 -5.59 8.42
C ALA A 141 2.79 -6.16 9.80
N VAL A 142 3.53 -5.40 10.60
CA VAL A 142 3.91 -5.81 11.97
C VAL A 142 2.72 -5.89 12.91
N GLN A 143 1.63 -5.20 12.60
CA GLN A 143 0.36 -5.29 13.31
C GLN A 143 -0.51 -6.47 12.84
N GLY A 144 -0.03 -7.27 11.89
CA GLY A 144 -0.76 -8.42 11.38
C GLY A 144 -1.68 -8.14 10.21
N HIS A 145 -1.65 -6.95 9.59
CA HIS A 145 -2.49 -6.66 8.43
C HIS A 145 -2.05 -7.50 7.23
N ALA A 146 -2.85 -8.50 6.84
CA ALA A 146 -2.46 -9.49 5.85
C ALA A 146 -2.11 -8.92 4.47
N GLU A 147 -2.87 -7.91 4.03
CA GLU A 147 -2.63 -7.25 2.74
C GLU A 147 -1.32 -6.44 2.76
N ALA A 148 -1.03 -5.74 3.87
CA ALA A 148 0.23 -5.03 4.03
C ALA A 148 1.43 -5.99 4.11
N GLN A 149 1.27 -7.16 4.74
CA GLN A 149 2.29 -8.21 4.73
C GLN A 149 2.55 -8.72 3.31
N PHE A 150 1.51 -8.92 2.53
CA PHE A 150 1.63 -9.29 1.12
C PHE A 150 2.35 -8.21 0.31
N ASN A 151 1.93 -6.94 0.42
CA ASN A 151 2.55 -5.82 -0.28
C ASN A 151 4.02 -5.65 0.08
N LEU A 152 4.36 -5.75 1.37
CA LEU A 152 5.74 -5.70 1.83
C LEU A 152 6.57 -6.89 1.30
N GLY A 153 5.98 -8.08 1.23
CA GLY A 153 6.58 -9.24 0.60
C GLY A 153 6.93 -9.01 -0.86
N LEU A 154 6.04 -8.36 -1.64
CA LEU A 154 6.30 -7.97 -3.03
C LEU A 154 7.46 -6.98 -3.13
N MET A 155 7.48 -5.98 -2.25
CA MET A 155 8.56 -4.98 -2.24
C MET A 155 9.93 -5.61 -1.97
N TYR A 156 10.03 -6.55 -1.04
CA TYR A 156 11.28 -7.29 -0.82
C TYR A 156 11.64 -8.22 -1.98
N ALA A 157 10.66 -8.87 -2.61
CA ALA A 157 10.89 -9.75 -3.75
C ALA A 157 11.42 -8.97 -4.97
N ASN A 158 10.89 -7.77 -5.20
CA ASN A 158 11.25 -6.93 -6.34
C ASN A 158 12.44 -6.00 -6.05
N GLY A 159 12.71 -5.65 -4.80
CA GLY A 159 13.67 -4.62 -4.42
C GLY A 159 13.13 -3.20 -4.65
N GLU A 160 11.82 -3.00 -4.49
CA GLU A 160 11.15 -1.72 -4.69
C GLU A 160 11.03 -0.97 -3.35
N GLY A 161 11.68 0.18 -3.24
CA GLY A 161 11.71 0.99 -2.01
C GLY A 161 12.51 0.37 -0.84
N VAL A 162 12.92 -0.88 -0.97
CA VAL A 162 13.78 -1.63 -0.03
C VAL A 162 14.81 -2.44 -0.82
N ALA A 163 15.91 -2.81 -0.18
CA ALA A 163 16.86 -3.73 -0.79
C ALA A 163 16.18 -5.10 -1.05
N LYS A 164 16.40 -5.66 -2.25
CA LYS A 164 15.85 -6.97 -2.60
C LYS A 164 16.32 -8.05 -1.61
N ASP A 165 15.36 -8.79 -1.05
CA ASP A 165 15.60 -9.86 -0.10
C ASP A 165 14.50 -10.93 -0.22
N GLU A 166 14.81 -11.99 -0.95
CA GLU A 166 13.85 -13.09 -1.22
C GLU A 166 13.50 -13.88 0.06
N GLY A 167 14.44 -13.96 1.01
CA GLY A 167 14.17 -14.61 2.30
C GLY A 167 13.12 -13.81 3.11
N LYS A 168 13.28 -12.49 3.19
CA LYS A 168 12.28 -11.63 3.84
C LYS A 168 10.94 -11.64 3.08
N ALA A 169 10.96 -11.69 1.75
CA ALA A 169 9.73 -11.82 0.96
C ALA A 169 8.96 -13.09 1.35
N VAL A 170 9.65 -14.23 1.46
CA VAL A 170 9.04 -15.49 1.91
C VAL A 170 8.44 -15.38 3.30
N GLU A 171 9.14 -14.75 4.24
CA GLU A 171 8.63 -14.57 5.60
C GLU A 171 7.33 -13.76 5.63
N TRP A 172 7.29 -12.65 4.89
CA TRP A 172 6.09 -11.81 4.82
C TRP A 172 4.95 -12.47 4.05
N PHE A 173 5.24 -13.11 2.91
CA PHE A 173 4.22 -13.90 2.20
C PHE A 173 3.66 -15.02 3.06
N LYS A 174 4.51 -15.70 3.85
CA LYS A 174 4.05 -16.75 4.74
C LYS A 174 3.08 -16.21 5.79
N LYS A 175 3.38 -15.07 6.43
CA LYS A 175 2.48 -14.43 7.41
C LYS A 175 1.13 -14.08 6.77
N ALA A 176 1.12 -13.53 5.56
CA ALA A 176 -0.10 -13.19 4.82
C ALA A 176 -0.88 -14.45 4.39
N ALA A 177 -0.16 -15.46 3.87
CA ALA A 177 -0.73 -16.72 3.40
C ALA A 177 -1.37 -17.54 4.53
N ASP A 178 -0.76 -17.53 5.72
CA ASP A 178 -1.30 -18.19 6.92
C ASP A 178 -2.60 -17.51 7.38
N GLN A 179 -2.82 -16.24 7.07
CA GLN A 179 -4.07 -15.51 7.29
C GLN A 179 -5.09 -15.69 6.15
N GLY A 180 -4.76 -16.47 5.12
CA GLY A 180 -5.67 -16.75 4.02
C GLY A 180 -5.54 -15.80 2.82
N ASN A 181 -4.56 -14.87 2.79
CA ASN A 181 -4.34 -14.05 1.62
C ASN A 181 -4.00 -14.93 0.41
N VAL A 182 -4.86 -14.86 -0.60
CA VAL A 182 -4.87 -15.79 -1.75
C VAL A 182 -3.64 -15.59 -2.62
N ASP A 183 -3.26 -14.35 -2.86
CA ASP A 183 -2.13 -14.01 -3.70
C ASP A 183 -0.79 -14.34 -3.02
N ALA A 184 -0.72 -14.13 -1.70
CA ALA A 184 0.43 -14.56 -0.92
C ALA A 184 0.59 -16.10 -0.93
N GLN A 185 -0.50 -16.85 -0.89
CA GLN A 185 -0.46 -18.32 -1.02
C GLN A 185 0.08 -18.75 -2.38
N ASN A 186 -0.38 -18.10 -3.47
CA ASN A 186 0.14 -18.39 -4.80
C ASN A 186 1.63 -18.04 -4.91
N ASN A 187 2.04 -16.85 -4.47
CA ASN A 187 3.44 -16.40 -4.54
C ASN A 187 4.36 -17.31 -3.70
N LEU A 188 3.93 -17.70 -2.51
CA LEU A 188 4.66 -18.64 -1.67
C LEU A 188 4.79 -20.01 -2.35
N GLY A 189 3.76 -20.45 -3.07
CA GLY A 189 3.80 -21.65 -3.91
C GLY A 189 4.87 -21.54 -5.00
N VAL A 190 4.97 -20.39 -5.67
CA VAL A 190 6.01 -20.12 -6.68
C VAL A 190 7.40 -20.18 -6.06
N MET A 191 7.62 -19.51 -4.92
CA MET A 191 8.92 -19.47 -4.25
C MET A 191 9.39 -20.87 -3.82
N TYR A 192 8.51 -21.71 -3.30
CA TYR A 192 8.86 -23.12 -3.03
C TYR A 192 9.10 -23.93 -4.31
N TYR A 193 8.43 -23.60 -5.40
CA TYR A 193 8.63 -24.28 -6.69
C TYR A 193 9.97 -23.92 -7.33
N THR A 194 10.35 -22.65 -7.31
CA THR A 194 11.60 -22.15 -7.89
C THR A 194 12.80 -22.37 -6.97
N GLY A 195 12.62 -22.29 -5.66
CA GLY A 195 13.67 -22.28 -4.65
C GLY A 195 14.22 -20.86 -4.38
N GLU A 196 13.45 -19.82 -4.71
CA GLU A 196 13.80 -18.45 -4.45
C GLU A 196 13.52 -18.08 -2.98
N GLY A 197 14.53 -17.64 -2.26
CA GLY A 197 14.44 -17.27 -0.83
C GLY A 197 14.20 -18.45 0.14
N VAL A 198 13.87 -19.64 -0.38
CA VAL A 198 13.69 -20.89 0.40
C VAL A 198 14.24 -22.07 -0.37
N PRO A 199 14.63 -23.18 0.29
CA PRO A 199 14.94 -24.43 -0.41
C PRO A 199 13.75 -24.91 -1.25
N LYS A 200 14.03 -25.28 -2.50
CA LYS A 200 13.01 -25.82 -3.42
C LYS A 200 12.30 -27.02 -2.82
N ASP A 201 10.96 -26.96 -2.77
CA ASP A 201 10.10 -28.00 -2.21
C ASP A 201 8.79 -28.09 -3.01
N ILE A 202 8.75 -29.03 -3.93
CA ILE A 202 7.61 -29.25 -4.83
C ILE A 202 6.34 -29.65 -4.08
N ALA A 203 6.48 -30.37 -2.96
CA ALA A 203 5.33 -30.80 -2.17
C ALA A 203 4.67 -29.60 -1.49
N LYS A 204 5.46 -28.73 -0.88
CA LYS A 204 4.97 -27.46 -0.29
C LYS A 204 4.42 -26.52 -1.34
N ALA A 205 5.10 -26.37 -2.49
CA ALA A 205 4.58 -25.56 -3.59
C ALA A 205 3.16 -26.00 -3.98
N ARG A 206 2.97 -27.31 -4.17
CA ARG A 206 1.66 -27.89 -4.52
C ARG A 206 0.62 -27.69 -3.42
N GLU A 207 1.02 -27.74 -2.15
CA GLU A 207 0.12 -27.46 -1.03
C GLU A 207 -0.39 -26.00 -1.06
N TRP A 208 0.51 -25.04 -1.22
CA TRP A 208 0.16 -23.64 -1.28
C TRP A 208 -0.68 -23.28 -2.51
N PHE A 209 -0.32 -23.81 -3.68
CA PHE A 209 -1.15 -23.64 -4.87
C PHE A 209 -2.55 -24.24 -4.70
N ARG A 210 -2.71 -25.37 -4.01
CA ARG A 210 -4.04 -25.95 -3.73
C ARG A 210 -4.87 -25.03 -2.84
N LYS A 211 -4.27 -24.41 -1.82
CA LYS A 211 -4.96 -23.46 -0.95
C LYS A 211 -5.45 -22.24 -1.74
N ALA A 212 -4.59 -21.65 -2.57
CA ALA A 212 -4.95 -20.52 -3.41
C ALA A 212 -6.01 -20.88 -4.47
N ALA A 213 -5.84 -22.03 -5.13
CA ALA A 213 -6.78 -22.52 -6.14
C ALA A 213 -8.18 -22.82 -5.57
N ALA A 214 -8.24 -23.34 -4.34
CA ALA A 214 -9.50 -23.59 -3.63
C ALA A 214 -10.26 -22.28 -3.35
N GLN A 215 -9.56 -21.17 -3.22
CA GLN A 215 -10.13 -19.82 -3.08
C GLN A 215 -10.40 -19.12 -4.42
N GLY A 216 -10.17 -19.83 -5.55
CA GLY A 216 -10.50 -19.31 -6.87
C GLY A 216 -9.34 -18.69 -7.65
N ASN A 217 -8.10 -18.65 -7.11
CA ASN A 217 -6.96 -18.09 -7.83
C ASN A 217 -6.68 -18.88 -9.11
N ALA A 218 -6.77 -18.20 -10.27
CA ALA A 218 -6.63 -18.81 -11.59
C ALA A 218 -5.17 -19.22 -11.87
N ASP A 219 -4.21 -18.42 -11.44
CA ASP A 219 -2.78 -18.68 -11.64
C ASP A 219 -2.35 -19.93 -10.85
N ALA A 220 -2.82 -20.06 -9.61
CA ALA A 220 -2.56 -21.24 -8.80
C ALA A 220 -3.15 -22.52 -9.42
N LYS A 221 -4.33 -22.43 -10.07
CA LYS A 221 -4.89 -23.56 -10.82
C LYS A 221 -4.01 -23.93 -12.01
N ALA A 222 -3.58 -22.94 -12.79
CA ALA A 222 -2.69 -23.15 -13.92
C ALA A 222 -1.33 -23.74 -13.50
N ASN A 223 -0.76 -23.21 -12.38
CA ASN A 223 0.47 -23.72 -11.81
C ASN A 223 0.35 -25.21 -11.40
N LEU A 224 -0.77 -25.60 -10.77
CA LEU A 224 -1.03 -27.02 -10.43
C LEU A 224 -1.15 -27.93 -11.66
N GLU A 225 -1.76 -27.45 -12.75
CA GLU A 225 -1.88 -28.18 -14.00
C GLU A 225 -0.52 -28.38 -14.67
N GLY A 226 0.35 -27.39 -14.62
CA GLY A 226 1.72 -27.46 -15.13
C GLY A 226 2.65 -28.39 -14.34
N MET A 227 2.28 -28.75 -13.11
CA MET A 227 3.04 -29.63 -12.21
C MET A 227 2.68 -31.14 -12.32
N LYS A 228 1.82 -31.51 -13.30
CA LYS A 228 1.41 -32.90 -13.57
C LYS A 228 2.49 -33.68 -14.29
#